data_5fb78acf3be82b21ffddd3fa84d23462
#
_entry.id   5fb78acf3be82b21ffddd3fa84d23462
#
_cell.length_a   1.000
_cell.length_b   1.000
_cell.length_c   1.000
_cell.angle_alpha   90.00
_cell.angle_beta   90.00
_cell.angle_gamma   90.00
#
_symmetry.space_group_name_H-M   'P 1'
#
loop_
_entity.id
_entity.type
_entity.pdbx_description
1 polymer ?
#
loop_
_entity_poly.entity_id
_entity_poly.type
_entity_poly.pdbx_seq_one_letter_code
_entity_poly.pdbx_strand_id
1 'polypeptide(L)'
;SVPGSGKTFVLTYRIAYLITELFVEPSSIVALTFTNKAASQMKHRLRNIVGDNANCFTGTFHGYCNMFLKEEIHRLTFPKTFTILDKKAELEMIKDVAEDMGISLKDNTAKKIMSDIDITKQDMSYVELMAGVDKTELKRRASSEKNVDKKVFYNYLKRQCDNYALDFE
;
A
#
# COMPACT_ATOMS: atom_id res chain seq x y z
N SER A 1 -22.44 6.76 4.34
CA SER A 1 -22.98 6.83 5.73
C SER A 1 -22.28 7.94 6.49
N VAL A 2 -23.06 8.67 7.29
CA VAL A 2 -22.62 9.87 8.02
C VAL A 2 -21.53 9.52 9.06
N PRO A 3 -20.49 10.35 9.27
CA PRO A 3 -19.57 10.20 10.39
C PRO A 3 -20.34 10.18 11.72
N GLY A 4 -20.02 9.26 12.62
CA GLY A 4 -20.72 9.13 13.92
C GLY A 4 -21.93 8.17 13.93
N SER A 5 -22.29 7.55 12.82
CA SER A 5 -23.47 6.65 12.69
C SER A 5 -23.31 5.26 13.38
N GLY A 6 -22.35 5.08 14.26
CA GLY A 6 -22.18 3.82 15.01
C GLY A 6 -21.60 2.63 14.21
N LYS A 7 -21.15 2.83 12.98
CA LYS A 7 -20.62 1.74 12.12
C LYS A 7 -19.53 0.88 12.78
N THR A 8 -18.55 1.55 13.38
CA THR A 8 -17.45 0.86 14.07
C THR A 8 -17.96 0.09 15.29
N PHE A 9 -19.00 0.64 15.96
CA PHE A 9 -19.65 -0.05 17.07
C PHE A 9 -20.34 -1.34 16.60
N VAL A 10 -21.18 -1.27 15.58
CA VAL A 10 -21.87 -2.45 15.01
C VAL A 10 -20.88 -3.49 14.53
N LEU A 11 -19.79 -3.08 13.87
CA LEU A 11 -18.75 -3.99 13.42
C LEU A 11 -18.06 -4.72 14.59
N THR A 12 -17.76 -3.98 15.67
CA THR A 12 -17.14 -4.58 16.87
C THR A 12 -18.05 -5.66 17.48
N TYR A 13 -19.33 -5.38 17.62
CA TYR A 13 -20.29 -6.37 18.16
C TYR A 13 -20.52 -7.55 17.20
N ARG A 14 -20.47 -7.31 15.89
CA ARG A 14 -20.53 -8.40 14.90
C ARG A 14 -19.33 -9.34 15.04
N ILE A 15 -18.12 -8.80 15.22
CA ILE A 15 -16.93 -9.62 15.44
C ILE A 15 -17.04 -10.39 16.77
N ALA A 16 -17.46 -9.72 17.84
CA ALA A 16 -17.69 -10.39 19.11
C ALA A 16 -18.67 -11.56 18.96
N TYR A 17 -19.81 -11.35 18.31
CA TYR A 17 -20.81 -12.38 18.04
C TYR A 17 -20.23 -13.57 17.24
N LEU A 18 -19.42 -13.30 16.21
CA LEU A 18 -18.75 -14.37 15.45
C LEU A 18 -17.88 -15.25 16.35
N ILE A 19 -17.17 -14.63 17.30
CA ILE A 19 -16.26 -15.35 18.21
C ILE A 19 -17.04 -16.08 19.31
N THR A 20 -18.01 -15.42 19.97
CA THR A 20 -18.64 -15.96 21.18
C THR A 20 -19.82 -16.88 20.89
N GLU A 21 -20.61 -16.60 19.86
CA GLU A 21 -21.83 -17.34 19.57
C GLU A 21 -21.66 -18.33 18.41
N LEU A 22 -20.84 -17.96 17.40
CA LEU A 22 -20.62 -18.82 16.24
C LEU A 22 -19.28 -19.58 16.33
N PHE A 23 -18.50 -19.36 17.38
CA PHE A 23 -17.22 -20.03 17.65
C PHE A 23 -16.24 -19.96 16.48
N VAL A 24 -16.29 -18.84 15.74
CA VAL A 24 -15.32 -18.58 14.64
C VAL A 24 -13.96 -18.33 15.25
N GLU A 25 -12.94 -19.02 14.75
CA GLU A 25 -11.57 -18.87 15.21
C GLU A 25 -11.11 -17.40 15.01
N PRO A 26 -10.71 -16.69 16.08
CA PRO A 26 -10.34 -15.27 15.98
C PRO A 26 -9.24 -14.98 14.96
N SER A 27 -8.27 -15.88 14.79
CA SER A 27 -7.16 -15.75 13.83
C SER A 27 -7.63 -15.75 12.36
N SER A 28 -8.84 -16.25 12.08
CA SER A 28 -9.46 -16.20 10.75
C SER A 28 -10.22 -14.90 10.45
N ILE A 29 -10.30 -14.00 11.45
CA ILE A 29 -11.05 -12.74 11.32
C ILE A 29 -10.08 -11.57 11.07
N VAL A 30 -10.32 -10.82 10.01
CA VAL A 30 -9.61 -9.59 9.67
C VAL A 30 -10.57 -8.41 9.75
N ALA A 31 -10.31 -7.48 10.65
CA ALA A 31 -11.09 -6.27 10.84
C ALA A 31 -10.31 -5.03 10.36
N LEU A 32 -10.75 -4.42 9.28
CA LEU A 32 -10.07 -3.30 8.65
C LEU A 32 -10.79 -1.97 8.90
N THR A 33 -10.01 -0.96 9.18
CA THR A 33 -10.47 0.43 9.35
C THR A 33 -9.63 1.39 8.53
N PHE A 34 -10.10 2.64 8.40
CA PHE A 34 -9.38 3.67 7.62
C PHE A 34 -8.24 4.32 8.41
N THR A 35 -8.33 4.36 9.75
CA THR A 35 -7.35 5.06 10.59
C THR A 35 -6.86 4.19 11.73
N ASN A 36 -5.61 4.39 12.13
CA ASN A 36 -5.01 3.71 13.27
C ASN A 36 -5.78 3.99 14.58
N LYS A 37 -6.33 5.20 14.72
CA LYS A 37 -7.17 5.56 15.89
C LYS A 37 -8.43 4.69 15.95
N ALA A 38 -9.13 4.50 14.83
CA ALA A 38 -10.33 3.67 14.77
C ALA A 38 -9.99 2.19 15.01
N ALA A 39 -8.88 1.71 14.45
CA ALA A 39 -8.38 0.35 14.68
C ALA A 39 -8.09 0.11 16.18
N SER A 40 -7.36 1.03 16.82
CA SER A 40 -7.05 0.95 18.25
C SER A 40 -8.32 0.96 19.12
N GLN A 41 -9.29 1.83 18.82
CA GLN A 41 -10.56 1.88 19.53
C GLN A 41 -11.37 0.57 19.35
N MET A 42 -11.39 0.01 18.13
CA MET A 42 -12.07 -1.26 17.86
C MET A 42 -11.42 -2.39 18.65
N LYS A 43 -10.08 -2.49 18.62
CA LYS A 43 -9.32 -3.49 19.36
C LYS A 43 -9.60 -3.42 20.87
N HIS A 44 -9.59 -2.21 21.44
CA HIS A 44 -9.88 -2.01 22.87
C HIS A 44 -11.32 -2.44 23.22
N ARG A 45 -12.31 -2.04 22.41
CA ARG A 45 -13.72 -2.42 22.64
C ARG A 45 -13.92 -3.94 22.52
N LEU A 46 -13.29 -4.56 21.51
CA LEU A 46 -13.40 -6.00 21.31
C LEU A 46 -12.83 -6.78 22.51
N ARG A 47 -11.68 -6.35 23.02
CA ARG A 47 -11.11 -6.92 24.26
C ARG A 47 -12.04 -6.81 25.47
N ASN A 48 -12.74 -5.68 25.60
CA ASN A 48 -13.69 -5.49 26.70
C ASN A 48 -14.91 -6.41 26.60
N ILE A 49 -15.26 -6.91 25.40
CA ILE A 49 -16.42 -7.79 25.18
C ILE A 49 -16.01 -9.27 25.23
N VAL A 50 -14.92 -9.63 24.55
CA VAL A 50 -14.51 -11.02 24.33
C VAL A 50 -13.35 -11.44 25.25
N GLY A 51 -12.71 -10.49 25.93
CA GLY A 51 -11.52 -10.73 26.74
C GLY A 51 -10.28 -10.95 25.90
N ASP A 52 -9.30 -11.67 26.45
CA ASP A 52 -8.00 -11.91 25.81
C ASP A 52 -8.09 -12.88 24.60
N ASN A 53 -9.23 -13.53 24.41
CA ASN A 53 -9.49 -14.38 23.24
C ASN A 53 -9.75 -13.59 21.96
N ALA A 54 -9.70 -12.24 22.00
CA ALA A 54 -9.89 -11.36 20.84
C ALA A 54 -8.63 -11.26 19.93
N ASN A 55 -8.03 -12.39 19.57
CA ASN A 55 -6.79 -12.46 18.78
C ASN A 55 -7.04 -12.35 17.26
N CYS A 56 -8.02 -11.54 16.85
CA CYS A 56 -8.24 -11.21 15.44
C CYS A 56 -7.34 -10.05 15.00
N PHE A 57 -6.98 -10.02 13.70
CA PHE A 57 -6.31 -8.85 13.17
C PHE A 57 -7.24 -7.64 13.17
N THR A 58 -6.81 -6.56 13.80
CA THR A 58 -7.53 -5.28 13.79
C THR A 58 -6.55 -4.16 13.42
N GLY A 59 -6.71 -3.57 12.25
CA GLY A 59 -5.75 -2.61 11.73
C GLY A 59 -6.30 -1.79 10.57
N THR A 60 -5.41 -1.05 9.92
CA THR A 60 -5.72 -0.35 8.66
C THR A 60 -5.45 -1.28 7.46
N PHE A 61 -6.01 -0.92 6.29
CA PHE A 61 -5.71 -1.62 5.03
C PHE A 61 -4.20 -1.69 4.79
N HIS A 62 -3.49 -0.57 4.85
CA HIS A 62 -2.04 -0.53 4.68
C HIS A 62 -1.30 -1.38 5.72
N GLY A 63 -1.75 -1.38 6.98
CA GLY A 63 -1.18 -2.22 8.03
C GLY A 63 -1.32 -3.72 7.74
N TYR A 64 -2.48 -4.12 7.22
CA TYR A 64 -2.73 -5.50 6.80
C TYR A 64 -1.89 -5.89 5.59
N CYS A 65 -1.87 -5.06 4.55
CA CYS A 65 -1.04 -5.28 3.36
C CYS A 65 0.45 -5.40 3.72
N ASN A 66 0.95 -4.53 4.59
CA ASN A 66 2.33 -4.59 5.06
C ASN A 66 2.64 -5.91 5.80
N MET A 67 1.73 -6.37 6.65
CA MET A 67 1.88 -7.66 7.34
C MET A 67 1.94 -8.81 6.32
N PHE A 68 1.01 -8.84 5.37
CA PHE A 68 0.94 -9.85 4.32
C PHE A 68 2.20 -9.83 3.44
N LEU A 69 2.63 -8.64 3.01
CA LEU A 69 3.83 -8.48 2.19
C LEU A 69 5.10 -8.94 2.90
N LYS A 70 5.24 -8.71 4.19
CA LYS A 70 6.40 -9.22 4.95
C LYS A 70 6.54 -10.73 4.92
N GLU A 71 5.45 -11.46 4.76
CA GLU A 71 5.46 -12.91 4.66
C GLU A 71 5.68 -13.37 3.21
N GLU A 72 4.97 -12.78 2.24
CA GLU A 72 4.83 -13.30 0.89
C GLU A 72 5.66 -12.58 -0.17
N ILE A 73 6.22 -11.40 0.11
CA ILE A 73 6.88 -10.55 -0.90
C ILE A 73 8.09 -11.24 -1.56
N HIS A 74 8.68 -12.23 -0.90
CA HIS A 74 9.78 -13.02 -1.45
C HIS A 74 9.38 -13.76 -2.74
N ARG A 75 8.09 -14.01 -2.96
CA ARG A 75 7.55 -14.59 -4.20
C ARG A 75 7.69 -13.67 -5.41
N LEU A 76 7.83 -12.36 -5.15
CA LEU A 76 8.08 -11.34 -6.16
C LEU A 76 9.58 -10.98 -6.27
N THR A 77 10.47 -11.85 -5.78
CA THR A 77 11.93 -11.65 -5.75
C THR A 77 12.40 -10.44 -4.92
N PHE A 78 11.53 -9.86 -4.10
CA PHE A 78 11.87 -8.83 -3.13
C PHE A 78 12.36 -9.44 -1.81
N PRO A 79 13.32 -8.84 -1.12
CA PRO A 79 13.69 -9.26 0.23
C PRO A 79 12.57 -8.94 1.22
N LYS A 80 12.50 -9.67 2.32
CA LYS A 80 11.54 -9.37 3.39
C LYS A 80 11.75 -8.00 4.06
N THR A 81 12.93 -7.41 3.88
CA THR A 81 13.32 -6.09 4.35
C THR A 81 13.16 -5.06 3.22
N PHE A 82 11.95 -4.85 2.77
CA PHE A 82 11.64 -3.79 1.81
C PHE A 82 11.31 -2.47 2.53
N THR A 83 11.44 -1.35 1.81
CA THR A 83 11.11 -0.01 2.31
C THR A 83 9.74 0.42 1.80
N ILE A 84 8.94 1.06 2.66
CA ILE A 84 7.70 1.73 2.24
C ILE A 84 8.00 3.23 2.15
N LEU A 85 7.76 3.80 0.96
CA LEU A 85 7.91 5.23 0.70
C LEU A 85 6.67 5.97 1.19
N ASP A 86 6.85 7.01 1.99
CA ASP A 86 5.79 7.99 2.21
C ASP A 86 5.72 8.97 1.02
N LYS A 87 4.67 9.78 0.95
CA LYS A 87 4.46 10.73 -0.15
C LYS A 87 5.61 11.75 -0.31
N LYS A 88 6.37 12.02 0.74
CA LYS A 88 7.55 12.89 0.66
C LYS A 88 8.73 12.16 0.01
N ALA A 89 9.03 10.95 0.45
CA ALA A 89 10.10 10.14 -0.11
C ALA A 89 9.80 9.75 -1.58
N GLU A 90 8.54 9.49 -1.91
CA GLU A 90 8.09 9.27 -3.28
C GLU A 90 8.37 10.49 -4.18
N LEU A 91 7.98 11.69 -3.73
CA LEU A 91 8.23 12.93 -4.47
C LEU A 91 9.73 13.21 -4.65
N GLU A 92 10.55 12.95 -3.63
CA GLU A 92 12.00 13.07 -3.70
C GLU A 92 12.56 12.07 -4.72
N MET A 93 12.17 10.81 -4.68
CA MET A 93 12.60 9.80 -5.64
C MET A 93 12.24 10.16 -7.09
N ILE A 94 11.06 10.74 -7.33
CA ILE A 94 10.65 11.22 -8.66
C ILE A 94 11.57 12.34 -9.15
N LYS A 95 11.95 13.28 -8.28
CA LYS A 95 12.87 14.37 -8.61
C LYS A 95 14.28 13.84 -8.93
N ASP A 96 14.78 12.94 -8.09
CA ASP A 96 16.11 12.32 -8.30
C ASP A 96 16.16 11.56 -9.62
N VAL A 97 15.10 10.82 -9.94
CA VAL A 97 14.98 10.11 -11.22
C VAL A 97 15.00 11.08 -12.40
N ALA A 98 14.31 12.21 -12.30
CA ALA A 98 14.31 13.21 -13.35
C ALA A 98 15.68 13.91 -13.48
N GLU A 99 16.34 14.20 -12.36
CA GLU A 99 17.69 14.79 -12.33
C GLU A 99 18.72 13.87 -12.99
N ASP A 100 18.66 12.56 -12.73
CA ASP A 100 19.51 11.56 -13.41
C ASP A 100 19.29 11.51 -14.92
N MET A 101 18.12 11.94 -15.37
CA MET A 101 17.80 12.08 -16.81
C MET A 101 18.20 13.45 -17.38
N GLY A 102 18.82 14.33 -16.57
CA GLY A 102 19.15 15.70 -16.94
C GLY A 102 17.96 16.65 -16.97
N ILE A 103 16.85 16.31 -16.30
CA ILE A 103 15.61 17.08 -16.25
C ILE A 103 15.44 17.68 -14.86
N SER A 104 15.45 19.01 -14.76
CA SER A 104 15.12 19.70 -13.51
C SER A 104 13.61 19.90 -13.41
N LEU A 105 12.96 19.25 -12.46
CA LEU A 105 11.53 19.37 -12.21
C LEU A 105 11.23 20.42 -11.13
N LYS A 106 10.30 21.34 -11.45
CA LYS A 106 9.69 22.19 -10.44
C LYS A 106 8.73 21.37 -9.57
N ASP A 107 8.54 21.78 -8.33
CA ASP A 107 7.68 21.08 -7.36
C ASP A 107 6.28 20.75 -7.88
N ASN A 108 5.64 21.71 -8.55
CA ASN A 108 4.30 21.51 -9.10
C ASN A 108 4.27 20.45 -10.22
N THR A 109 5.32 20.40 -11.04
CA THR A 109 5.45 19.40 -12.11
C THR A 109 5.71 18.02 -11.53
N ALA A 110 6.61 17.93 -10.54
CA ALA A 110 6.89 16.66 -9.85
C ALA A 110 5.64 16.12 -9.13
N LYS A 111 4.86 16.97 -8.46
CA LYS A 111 3.58 16.57 -7.83
C LYS A 111 2.54 16.12 -8.85
N LYS A 112 2.49 16.75 -10.02
CA LYS A 112 1.61 16.30 -11.10
C LYS A 112 2.01 14.91 -11.59
N ILE A 113 3.30 14.68 -11.85
CA ILE A 113 3.82 13.37 -12.27
C ILE A 113 3.50 12.32 -11.20
N MET A 114 3.70 12.63 -9.92
CA MET A 114 3.33 11.74 -8.81
C MET A 114 1.85 11.37 -8.84
N SER A 115 0.96 12.35 -9.02
CA SER A 115 -0.48 12.09 -9.13
C SER A 115 -0.84 11.24 -10.35
N ASP A 116 -0.18 11.45 -11.49
CA ASP A 116 -0.38 10.65 -12.71
C ASP A 116 0.12 9.21 -12.50
N ILE A 117 1.21 9.01 -11.73
CA ILE A 117 1.71 7.70 -11.31
C ILE A 117 0.69 6.99 -10.42
N ASP A 118 0.17 7.68 -9.40
CA ASP A 118 -0.84 7.14 -8.49
C ASP A 118 -2.08 6.63 -9.27
N ILE A 119 -2.58 7.45 -10.19
CA ILE A 119 -3.73 7.08 -11.05
C ILE A 119 -3.39 5.86 -11.92
N THR A 120 -2.21 5.83 -12.51
CA THR A 120 -1.78 4.73 -13.38
C THR A 120 -1.66 3.43 -12.60
N LYS A 121 -1.18 3.47 -11.37
CA LYS A 121 -1.04 2.28 -10.51
C LYS A 121 -2.37 1.71 -10.03
N GLN A 122 -3.42 2.54 -9.95
CA GLN A 122 -4.77 2.10 -9.59
C GLN A 122 -5.49 1.36 -10.74
N ASP A 123 -4.95 1.41 -11.96
CA ASP A 123 -5.52 0.70 -13.10
C ASP A 123 -5.07 -0.77 -13.10
N MET A 124 -6.01 -1.68 -13.37
CA MET A 124 -5.72 -3.12 -13.49
C MET A 124 -4.67 -3.44 -14.56
N SER A 125 -4.57 -2.61 -15.59
CA SER A 125 -3.53 -2.73 -16.62
C SER A 125 -2.11 -2.59 -16.06
N TYR A 126 -1.94 -1.85 -14.96
CA TYR A 126 -0.66 -1.76 -14.26
C TYR A 126 -0.29 -3.09 -13.60
N VAL A 127 -1.24 -3.77 -12.97
CA VAL A 127 -1.01 -5.08 -12.35
C VAL A 127 -0.60 -6.10 -13.40
N GLU A 128 -1.28 -6.12 -14.55
CA GLU A 128 -0.94 -6.99 -15.69
C GLU A 128 0.44 -6.62 -16.25
N LEU A 129 0.73 -5.33 -16.38
CA LEU A 129 2.03 -4.84 -16.81
C LEU A 129 3.15 -5.34 -15.91
N MET A 130 2.96 -5.28 -14.59
CA MET A 130 4.00 -5.64 -13.62
C MET A 130 4.14 -7.15 -13.40
N ALA A 131 3.11 -7.93 -13.69
CA ALA A 131 3.12 -9.39 -13.48
C ALA A 131 4.19 -10.15 -14.32
N GLY A 132 4.68 -9.56 -15.40
CA GLY A 132 5.70 -10.16 -16.27
C GLY A 132 6.90 -9.25 -16.55
N VAL A 133 7.04 -8.15 -15.85
CA VAL A 133 8.06 -7.13 -16.14
C VAL A 133 9.23 -7.25 -15.17
N ASP A 134 10.43 -7.48 -15.73
CA ASP A 134 11.68 -7.38 -15.00
C ASP A 134 12.34 -6.00 -15.16
N LYS A 135 13.45 -5.79 -14.45
CA LYS A 135 14.24 -4.54 -14.53
C LYS A 135 14.74 -4.23 -15.94
N THR A 136 14.99 -5.25 -16.75
CA THR A 136 15.50 -5.13 -18.14
C THR A 136 14.41 -4.56 -19.03
N GLU A 137 13.19 -5.06 -18.88
CA GLU A 137 12.03 -4.58 -19.63
C GLU A 137 11.67 -3.13 -19.23
N LEU A 138 11.71 -2.79 -17.94
CA LEU A 138 11.51 -1.40 -17.48
C LEU A 138 12.54 -0.45 -18.10
N LYS A 139 13.81 -0.86 -18.14
CA LYS A 139 14.88 -0.07 -18.78
C LYS A 139 14.63 0.09 -20.29
N ARG A 140 14.22 -0.97 -20.97
CA ARG A 140 13.88 -0.93 -22.40
C ARG A 140 12.73 0.03 -22.67
N ARG A 141 11.65 -0.04 -21.89
CA ARG A 141 10.49 0.87 -22.01
C ARG A 141 10.88 2.32 -21.76
N ALA A 142 11.64 2.59 -20.70
CA ALA A 142 12.16 3.92 -20.40
C ALA A 142 13.00 4.49 -21.55
N SER A 143 13.82 3.65 -22.21
CA SER A 143 14.69 4.07 -23.30
C SER A 143 13.93 4.33 -24.60
N SER A 144 12.87 3.58 -24.89
CA SER A 144 12.05 3.72 -26.11
C SER A 144 10.95 4.77 -26.00
N GLU A 145 10.62 5.22 -24.77
CA GLU A 145 9.53 6.16 -24.53
C GLU A 145 9.92 7.59 -24.94
N LYS A 146 9.03 8.24 -25.66
CA LYS A 146 9.21 9.65 -26.12
C LYS A 146 8.58 10.65 -25.17
N ASN A 147 7.51 10.26 -24.48
CA ASN A 147 6.84 11.11 -23.51
C ASN A 147 7.67 11.18 -22.22
N VAL A 148 8.05 12.38 -21.82
CA VAL A 148 8.92 12.62 -20.65
C VAL A 148 8.31 12.09 -19.36
N ASP A 149 7.01 12.34 -19.12
CA ASP A 149 6.33 11.91 -17.88
C ASP A 149 6.30 10.38 -17.77
N LYS A 150 5.99 9.68 -18.88
CA LYS A 150 6.06 8.22 -18.94
C LYS A 150 7.47 7.68 -18.80
N LYS A 151 8.46 8.40 -19.32
CA LYS A 151 9.86 8.03 -19.16
C LYS A 151 10.30 8.14 -17.70
N VAL A 152 9.89 9.20 -17.01
CA VAL A 152 10.09 9.34 -15.55
C VAL A 152 9.39 8.19 -14.81
N PHE A 153 8.16 7.86 -15.17
CA PHE A 153 7.41 6.75 -14.59
C PHE A 153 8.16 5.40 -14.66
N TYR A 154 8.63 5.00 -15.86
CA TYR A 154 9.36 3.73 -15.99
C TYR A 154 10.69 3.72 -15.23
N ASN A 155 11.40 4.85 -15.18
CA ASN A 155 12.63 4.96 -14.39
C ASN A 155 12.35 4.98 -12.89
N TYR A 156 11.23 5.56 -12.46
CA TYR A 156 10.76 5.50 -11.08
C TYR A 156 10.46 4.06 -10.65
N LEU A 157 9.69 3.31 -11.45
CA LEU A 157 9.44 1.88 -11.19
C LEU A 157 10.74 1.07 -11.12
N LYS A 158 11.66 1.33 -12.04
CA LYS A 158 12.98 0.69 -12.00
C LYS A 158 13.73 1.02 -10.72
N ARG A 159 13.72 2.29 -10.26
CA ARG A 159 14.35 2.73 -9.02
C ARG A 159 13.72 2.07 -7.79
N GLN A 160 12.39 1.92 -7.78
CA GLN A 160 11.68 1.17 -6.74
C GLN A 160 12.18 -0.28 -6.66
N CYS A 161 12.28 -0.96 -7.81
CA CYS A 161 12.82 -2.32 -7.88
C CYS A 161 14.28 -2.40 -7.43
N ASP A 162 15.13 -1.44 -7.80
CA ASP A 162 16.55 -1.41 -7.43
C ASP A 162 16.75 -1.22 -5.93
N ASN A 163 15.89 -0.42 -5.29
CA ASN A 163 15.94 -0.09 -3.88
C ASN A 163 15.05 -0.99 -3.00
N TYR A 164 14.37 -1.97 -3.60
CA TYR A 164 13.33 -2.76 -2.92
C TYR A 164 12.33 -1.87 -2.16
N ALA A 165 11.87 -0.82 -2.84
CA ALA A 165 10.96 0.16 -2.28
C ALA A 165 9.56 0.03 -2.89
N LEU A 166 8.54 0.20 -2.06
CA LEU A 166 7.12 0.23 -2.45
C LEU A 166 6.53 1.55 -1.99
N ASP A 167 5.59 2.09 -2.72
CA ASP A 167 4.71 3.19 -2.29
C ASP A 167 3.39 2.64 -1.76
N PHE A 168 2.45 3.52 -1.46
CA PHE A 168 1.14 3.15 -0.93
C PHE A 168 0.11 2.76 -2.00
N GLU A 169 0.44 2.88 -3.28
CA GLU A 169 -0.46 2.62 -4.40
C GLU A 169 -0.31 1.20 -5.00
#